data_54fc16af64b041fc6524f091610eb574
#
_entry.id   54fc16af64b041fc6524f091610eb574
#
_cell.length_a   1.000
_cell.length_b   1.000
_cell.length_c   1.000
_cell.angle_alpha   90.00
_cell.angle_beta   90.00
_cell.angle_gamma   90.00
#
_symmetry.space_group_name_H-M   'P 1'
#
loop_
_entity.id
_entity.type
_entity.pdbx_description
1 polymer ?
#
loop_
_entity_poly.entity_id
_entity_poly.type
_entity_poly.pdbx_seq_one_letter_code
_entity_poly.pdbx_strand_id
1 'polypeptide(L)'
;MSKEIFKSHSLKSTFNVTEVITILSYELSESYRNEGEVHDFWEMVYLCRGRLDYRRGEERFSLREGELLFHPPGEFHSIECDGESSASVFIMTFRCKSPAMRLFYGRSFPLSAALKSQMQRLTAESLATFTVSEYPIATLSSAPLGGEQMVKMYLEELLIKLLRSEATGTSEGTDKVIEDSLSESICNYLKERLNERVTLDQVSEAFHFGKSRLCDIFKKSRGVSIIHYHITLKMEEAKRLLREGRTNVFEISERL
;
A
#
# COMPACT_ATOMS: atom_id res chain seq x y z
N MET A 1 47.36 -24.18 -1.61
CA MET A 1 46.48 -23.10 -1.10
C MET A 1 45.21 -23.12 -1.99
N SER A 2 44.09 -23.62 -1.47
CA SER A 2 42.82 -23.58 -2.19
C SER A 2 42.35 -22.13 -2.31
N LYS A 3 42.11 -21.66 -3.52
CA LYS A 3 41.45 -20.36 -3.74
C LYS A 3 40.02 -20.47 -3.15
N GLU A 4 39.77 -19.77 -2.01
CA GLU A 4 38.39 -19.53 -1.56
C GLU A 4 37.66 -18.75 -2.65
N ILE A 5 36.61 -19.36 -3.18
CA ILE A 5 35.75 -18.71 -4.17
C ILE A 5 34.69 -17.94 -3.39
N PHE A 6 34.87 -16.63 -3.23
CA PHE A 6 33.86 -15.74 -2.67
C PHE A 6 32.67 -15.67 -3.61
N LYS A 7 31.49 -16.04 -3.10
CA LYS A 7 30.23 -15.91 -3.83
C LYS A 7 29.46 -14.72 -3.30
N SER A 8 29.06 -13.80 -4.17
CA SER A 8 28.18 -12.69 -3.82
C SER A 8 26.72 -13.16 -3.70
N HIS A 9 25.94 -12.51 -2.83
CA HIS A 9 24.50 -12.67 -2.73
C HIS A 9 23.84 -11.32 -2.98
N SER A 10 22.94 -11.28 -3.98
CA SER A 10 22.21 -10.05 -4.32
C SER A 10 21.09 -9.82 -3.32
N LEU A 11 21.06 -8.62 -2.73
CA LEU A 11 19.98 -8.21 -1.86
C LEU A 11 18.72 -7.86 -2.67
N LYS A 12 17.55 -8.24 -2.14
CA LYS A 12 16.26 -7.93 -2.74
C LYS A 12 15.56 -6.86 -1.91
N SER A 13 15.02 -5.83 -2.57
CA SER A 13 14.19 -4.81 -1.94
C SER A 13 12.73 -5.26 -1.96
N THR A 14 12.05 -5.16 -0.82
CA THR A 14 10.60 -5.37 -0.71
C THR A 14 9.85 -4.10 -1.07
N PHE A 15 10.35 -2.95 -0.62
CA PHE A 15 9.87 -1.63 -0.98
C PHE A 15 10.97 -0.86 -1.68
N ASN A 16 10.60 0.00 -2.63
CA ASN A 16 11.46 0.97 -3.26
C ASN A 16 10.68 2.29 -3.39
N VAL A 17 10.82 3.15 -2.40
CA VAL A 17 10.29 4.51 -2.44
C VAL A 17 11.19 5.33 -3.35
N THR A 18 10.62 5.96 -4.37
CA THR A 18 11.38 6.69 -5.38
C THR A 18 11.30 8.21 -5.23
N GLU A 19 10.19 8.71 -4.68
CA GLU A 19 9.93 10.14 -4.56
C GLU A 19 9.13 10.40 -3.28
N VAL A 20 9.40 11.52 -2.63
CA VAL A 20 8.52 12.17 -1.64
C VAL A 20 7.90 13.38 -2.32
N ILE A 21 6.59 13.57 -2.19
CA ILE A 21 5.84 14.61 -2.91
C ILE A 21 5.44 15.72 -1.96
N THR A 22 5.00 15.39 -0.74
CA THR A 22 4.67 16.36 0.29
C THR A 22 5.01 15.86 1.68
N ILE A 23 5.33 16.80 2.56
CA ILE A 23 5.42 16.62 4.00
C ILE A 23 4.50 17.65 4.63
N LEU A 24 3.46 17.18 5.33
CA LEU A 24 2.48 18.04 5.97
C LEU A 24 2.43 17.72 7.47
N SER A 25 2.36 18.76 8.28
CA SER A 25 2.18 18.62 9.73
C SER A 25 1.20 19.68 10.17
N TYR A 26 0.00 19.27 10.55
CA TYR A 26 -1.10 20.18 10.85
C TYR A 26 -1.71 19.92 12.23
N GLU A 27 -2.11 21.01 12.87
CA GLU A 27 -3.14 21.02 13.90
C GLU A 27 -4.46 21.37 13.20
N LEU A 28 -5.34 20.40 13.11
CA LEU A 28 -6.67 20.53 12.50
C LEU A 28 -7.65 21.00 13.56
N SER A 29 -8.44 22.03 13.27
CA SER A 29 -9.51 22.45 14.17
C SER A 29 -10.60 21.39 14.30
N GLU A 30 -11.37 21.41 15.37
CA GLU A 30 -12.50 20.50 15.58
C GLU A 30 -13.53 20.50 14.44
N SER A 31 -13.66 21.62 13.73
CA SER A 31 -14.56 21.80 12.59
C SER A 31 -13.92 21.50 11.24
N TYR A 32 -12.67 21.01 11.21
CA TYR A 32 -11.96 20.75 9.96
C TYR A 32 -12.66 19.70 9.12
N ARG A 33 -12.81 20.00 7.83
CA ARG A 33 -13.28 19.07 6.80
C ARG A 33 -12.67 19.45 5.48
N ASN A 34 -12.16 18.48 4.73
CA ASN A 34 -11.83 18.68 3.32
C ASN A 34 -12.95 18.15 2.41
N GLU A 35 -12.99 18.64 1.17
CA GLU A 35 -13.98 18.20 0.17
C GLU A 35 -13.67 16.82 -0.39
N GLY A 36 -12.48 16.30 -0.09
CA GLY A 36 -11.93 15.07 -0.63
C GLY A 36 -11.06 15.30 -1.85
N GLU A 37 -10.20 14.32 -2.10
CA GLU A 37 -9.20 14.40 -3.16
C GLU A 37 -8.92 13.02 -3.78
N VAL A 38 -8.32 13.06 -4.96
CA VAL A 38 -7.79 11.89 -5.69
C VAL A 38 -6.44 12.28 -6.25
N HIS A 39 -5.46 11.44 -6.04
CA HIS A 39 -4.11 11.65 -6.56
C HIS A 39 -3.46 10.35 -7.02
N ASP A 40 -2.36 10.43 -7.79
CA ASP A 40 -1.70 9.29 -8.43
C ASP A 40 -0.49 8.74 -7.63
N PHE A 41 -0.44 9.02 -6.33
CA PHE A 41 0.61 8.62 -5.40
C PHE A 41 0.03 8.08 -4.10
N TRP A 42 0.87 7.48 -3.27
CA TRP A 42 0.52 7.02 -1.93
C TRP A 42 0.48 8.19 -0.95
N GLU A 43 -0.50 8.18 -0.09
CA GLU A 43 -0.58 9.04 1.07
C GLU A 43 -0.55 8.21 2.35
N MET A 44 0.29 8.62 3.29
CA MET A 44 0.41 8.07 4.63
C MET A 44 -0.07 9.12 5.62
N VAL A 45 -1.12 8.81 6.38
CA VAL A 45 -1.68 9.67 7.43
C VAL A 45 -1.39 9.05 8.79
N TYR A 46 -0.63 9.74 9.63
CA TYR A 46 -0.40 9.35 11.01
C TYR A 46 -1.11 10.32 11.95
N LEU A 47 -2.03 9.80 12.77
CA LEU A 47 -2.74 10.60 13.76
C LEU A 47 -1.92 10.66 15.05
N CYS A 48 -1.32 11.84 15.28
CA CYS A 48 -0.47 12.10 16.45
C CYS A 48 -1.31 12.30 17.72
N ARG A 49 -2.49 12.95 17.59
CA ARG A 49 -3.39 13.26 18.70
C ARG A 49 -4.82 13.45 18.19
N GLY A 50 -5.81 13.09 18.98
CA GLY A 50 -7.23 13.31 18.71
C GLY A 50 -7.89 12.16 17.97
N ARG A 51 -8.92 12.48 17.19
CA ARG A 51 -9.67 11.55 16.36
C ARG A 51 -9.96 12.18 14.99
N LEU A 52 -9.87 11.37 13.94
CA LEU A 52 -10.28 11.74 12.60
C LEU A 52 -11.29 10.71 12.08
N ASP A 53 -12.34 11.20 11.46
CA ASP A 53 -13.17 10.39 10.59
C ASP A 53 -12.67 10.57 9.15
N TYR A 54 -12.57 9.48 8.42
CA TYR A 54 -12.20 9.51 7.02
C TYR A 54 -13.20 8.72 6.17
N ARG A 55 -13.34 9.15 4.94
CA ARG A 55 -14.21 8.52 3.96
C ARG A 55 -13.41 8.01 2.77
N ARG A 56 -13.75 6.81 2.35
CA ARG A 56 -13.22 6.14 1.16
C ARG A 56 -14.41 5.70 0.29
N GLY A 57 -14.65 6.39 -0.80
CA GLY A 57 -15.89 6.19 -1.56
C GLY A 57 -17.12 6.38 -0.68
N GLU A 58 -17.93 5.32 -0.55
CA GLU A 58 -19.14 5.32 0.31
C GLU A 58 -18.85 4.88 1.77
N GLU A 59 -17.69 4.30 2.04
CA GLU A 59 -17.33 3.77 3.35
C GLU A 59 -16.78 4.88 4.26
N ARG A 60 -17.16 4.82 5.55
CA ARG A 60 -16.66 5.72 6.59
C ARG A 60 -15.92 4.93 7.65
N PHE A 61 -14.82 5.49 8.11
CA PHE A 61 -13.94 4.90 9.12
C PHE A 61 -13.49 5.97 10.10
N SER A 62 -13.03 5.55 11.27
CA SER A 62 -12.43 6.46 12.25
C SER A 62 -11.00 6.05 12.50
N LEU A 63 -10.09 7.01 12.44
CA LEU A 63 -8.69 6.89 12.83
C LEU A 63 -8.52 7.42 14.25
N ARG A 64 -7.80 6.68 15.08
CA ARG A 64 -7.53 7.03 16.49
C ARG A 64 -6.08 7.44 16.68
N GLU A 65 -5.83 8.13 17.77
CA GLU A 65 -4.47 8.52 18.16
C GLU A 65 -3.49 7.34 18.16
N GLY A 66 -2.37 7.55 17.48
CA GLY A 66 -1.34 6.53 17.33
C GLY A 66 -1.61 5.50 16.24
N GLU A 67 -2.63 5.69 15.43
CA GLU A 67 -2.90 4.88 14.24
C GLU A 67 -2.34 5.51 12.97
N LEU A 68 -2.00 4.66 12.04
CA LEU A 68 -1.46 4.96 10.73
C LEU A 68 -2.39 4.42 9.64
N LEU A 69 -2.66 5.21 8.63
CA LEU A 69 -3.51 4.87 7.48
C LEU A 69 -2.75 5.13 6.18
N PHE A 70 -3.05 4.35 5.14
CA PHE A 70 -2.54 4.59 3.79
C PHE A 70 -3.68 4.74 2.80
N HIS A 71 -3.62 5.80 1.99
CA HIS A 71 -4.46 5.99 0.81
C HIS A 71 -3.66 5.62 -0.45
N PRO A 72 -4.17 4.68 -1.26
CA PRO A 72 -3.51 4.28 -2.49
C PRO A 72 -3.74 5.26 -3.64
N PRO A 73 -2.90 5.24 -4.68
CA PRO A 73 -3.12 6.00 -5.90
C PRO A 73 -4.50 5.73 -6.50
N GLY A 74 -5.20 6.80 -6.91
CA GLY A 74 -6.50 6.74 -7.58
C GLY A 74 -7.72 6.52 -6.66
N GLU A 75 -7.53 6.44 -5.34
CA GLU A 75 -8.63 6.32 -4.38
C GLU A 75 -9.15 7.70 -3.98
N PHE A 76 -10.46 7.92 -4.11
CA PHE A 76 -11.10 9.11 -3.55
C PHE A 76 -11.19 8.98 -2.02
N HIS A 77 -10.66 9.95 -1.32
CA HIS A 77 -10.70 10.00 0.13
C HIS A 77 -10.92 11.41 0.66
N SER A 78 -11.48 11.52 1.85
CA SER A 78 -11.63 12.77 2.58
C SER A 78 -11.45 12.53 4.07
N ILE A 79 -10.98 13.57 4.78
CA ILE A 79 -10.81 13.54 6.23
C ILE A 79 -11.63 14.66 6.86
N GLU A 80 -12.21 14.38 8.05
CA GLU A 80 -12.92 15.36 8.86
C GLU A 80 -12.65 15.10 10.34
N CYS A 81 -12.60 16.15 11.14
CA CYS A 81 -12.60 16.02 12.59
C CYS A 81 -14.02 15.71 13.09
N ASP A 82 -14.13 15.11 14.28
CA ASP A 82 -15.40 14.66 14.87
C ASP A 82 -16.32 15.79 15.36
N GLY A 83 -15.87 17.03 15.30
CA GLY A 83 -16.59 18.20 15.81
C GLY A 83 -16.44 18.43 17.31
N GLU A 84 -15.72 17.56 18.02
CA GLU A 84 -15.55 17.61 19.48
C GLU A 84 -14.14 17.96 19.91
N SER A 85 -13.14 17.57 19.11
CA SER A 85 -11.73 17.76 19.44
C SER A 85 -10.88 18.14 18.23
N SER A 86 -9.83 18.93 18.46
CA SER A 86 -8.78 19.18 17.46
C SER A 86 -7.94 17.91 17.24
N ALA A 87 -7.37 17.77 16.07
CA ALA A 87 -6.51 16.64 15.72
C ALA A 87 -5.13 17.12 15.25
N SER A 88 -4.09 16.40 15.66
CA SER A 88 -2.73 16.63 15.18
C SER A 88 -2.33 15.50 14.24
N VAL A 89 -1.94 15.86 13.01
CA VAL A 89 -1.62 14.88 11.95
C VAL A 89 -0.25 15.14 11.35
N PHE A 90 0.41 14.05 11.00
CA PHE A 90 1.54 14.04 10.09
C PHE A 90 1.15 13.28 8.83
N ILE A 91 1.28 13.93 7.68
CA ILE A 91 0.95 13.36 6.38
C ILE A 91 2.20 13.39 5.52
N MET A 92 2.49 12.26 4.88
CA MET A 92 3.56 12.13 3.90
C MET A 92 3.01 11.49 2.64
N THR A 93 3.22 12.15 1.51
CA THR A 93 2.87 11.56 0.21
C THR A 93 4.12 11.16 -0.54
N PHE A 94 4.08 10.00 -1.21
CA PHE A 94 5.25 9.41 -1.84
C PHE A 94 4.90 8.48 -3.00
N ARG A 95 5.87 8.24 -3.88
CA ARG A 95 5.76 7.23 -4.94
C ARG A 95 6.47 5.94 -4.55
N CYS A 96 5.73 4.85 -4.59
CA CYS A 96 6.26 3.51 -4.42
C CYS A 96 5.47 2.55 -5.32
N LYS A 97 6.13 2.02 -6.34
CA LYS A 97 5.53 1.05 -7.27
C LYS A 97 5.69 -0.40 -6.81
N SER A 98 6.27 -0.62 -5.63
CA SER A 98 6.46 -1.96 -5.07
C SER A 98 5.11 -2.63 -4.81
N PRO A 99 4.86 -3.82 -5.36
CA PRO A 99 3.56 -4.50 -5.21
C PRO A 99 3.18 -4.81 -3.76
N ALA A 100 4.18 -4.92 -2.86
CA ALA A 100 3.95 -5.08 -1.44
C ALA A 100 3.12 -3.94 -0.82
N MET A 101 3.08 -2.75 -1.44
CA MET A 101 2.21 -1.65 -1.01
C MET A 101 0.72 -2.01 -1.01
N ARG A 102 0.29 -2.95 -1.83
CA ARG A 102 -1.11 -3.41 -1.87
C ARG A 102 -1.56 -4.06 -0.55
N LEU A 103 -0.64 -4.51 0.29
CA LEU A 103 -0.94 -5.07 1.60
C LEU A 103 -1.41 -4.02 2.61
N PHE A 104 -1.26 -2.74 2.28
CA PHE A 104 -1.75 -1.61 3.08
C PHE A 104 -3.14 -1.13 2.67
N TYR A 105 -3.73 -1.66 1.60
CA TYR A 105 -5.06 -1.26 1.13
C TYR A 105 -6.13 -1.45 2.20
N GLY A 106 -6.92 -0.40 2.42
CA GLY A 106 -8.14 -0.47 3.20
C GLY A 106 -7.96 -0.76 4.68
N ARG A 107 -6.77 -0.47 5.24
CA ARG A 107 -6.43 -0.84 6.62
C ARG A 107 -5.80 0.32 7.37
N SER A 108 -6.21 0.50 8.61
CA SER A 108 -5.47 1.28 9.60
C SER A 108 -4.59 0.36 10.45
N PHE A 109 -3.50 0.91 10.96
CA PHE A 109 -2.48 0.18 11.71
C PHE A 109 -2.28 0.87 13.07
N PRO A 110 -2.77 0.29 14.17
CA PRO A 110 -2.43 0.75 15.51
C PRO A 110 -0.94 0.49 15.76
N LEU A 111 -0.18 1.55 16.01
CA LEU A 111 1.26 1.43 16.16
C LEU A 111 1.64 0.97 17.56
N SER A 112 2.43 -0.10 17.67
CA SER A 112 3.12 -0.48 18.90
C SER A 112 4.13 0.59 19.34
N ALA A 113 4.60 0.55 20.57
CA ALA A 113 5.60 1.50 21.08
C ALA A 113 6.86 1.55 20.18
N ALA A 114 7.31 0.40 19.67
CA ALA A 114 8.46 0.31 18.77
C ALA A 114 8.18 0.98 17.41
N LEU A 115 6.99 0.80 16.84
CA LEU A 115 6.57 1.44 15.59
C LEU A 115 6.32 2.95 15.77
N LYS A 116 5.79 3.38 16.93
CA LYS A 116 5.68 4.81 17.28
C LYS A 116 7.06 5.47 17.34
N SER A 117 8.05 4.82 17.94
CA SER A 117 9.44 5.32 17.95
C SER A 117 10.03 5.42 16.53
N GLN A 118 9.73 4.44 15.66
CA GLN A 118 10.15 4.48 14.25
C GLN A 118 9.45 5.62 13.50
N MET A 119 8.16 5.82 13.73
CA MET A 119 7.40 6.93 13.16
C MET A 119 7.94 8.29 13.60
N GLN A 120 8.31 8.44 14.89
CA GLN A 120 8.95 9.66 15.40
C GLN A 120 10.28 9.95 14.70
N ARG A 121 11.12 8.92 14.47
CA ARG A 121 12.38 9.09 13.72
C ARG A 121 12.12 9.54 12.28
N LEU A 122 11.18 8.91 11.59
CA LEU A 122 10.79 9.31 10.23
C LEU A 122 10.30 10.77 10.21
N THR A 123 9.39 11.13 11.11
CA THR A 123 8.85 12.49 11.21
C THR A 123 9.97 13.49 11.48
N ALA A 124 10.82 13.26 12.48
CA ALA A 124 11.90 14.18 12.83
C ALA A 124 12.87 14.39 11.67
N GLU A 125 13.30 13.33 11.00
CA GLU A 125 14.19 13.42 9.83
C GLU A 125 13.53 14.14 8.65
N SER A 126 12.23 13.87 8.41
CA SER A 126 11.47 14.53 7.35
C SER A 126 11.39 16.04 7.56
N LEU A 127 11.07 16.47 8.80
CA LEU A 127 10.97 17.90 9.16
C LEU A 127 12.34 18.61 9.16
N ALA A 128 13.43 17.88 9.40
CA ALA A 128 14.78 18.43 9.33
C ALA A 128 15.32 18.50 7.90
N THR A 129 14.75 17.73 6.97
CA THR A 129 15.28 17.59 5.61
C THR A 129 14.48 18.42 4.58
N PHE A 130 13.16 18.44 4.71
CA PHE A 130 12.28 19.03 3.68
C PHE A 130 11.50 20.23 4.18
N THR A 131 11.05 21.06 3.22
CA THR A 131 10.03 22.07 3.49
C THR A 131 8.72 21.39 3.90
N VAL A 132 7.98 22.04 4.80
CA VAL A 132 6.73 21.51 5.36
C VAL A 132 5.57 22.35 4.89
N SER A 133 4.50 21.71 4.45
CA SER A 133 3.28 22.39 3.96
C SER A 133 3.55 23.35 2.81
N GLU A 134 4.59 23.10 2.00
CA GLU A 134 4.96 23.89 0.83
C GLU A 134 4.89 23.05 -0.45
N TYR A 135 4.53 23.72 -1.55
CA TYR A 135 4.43 23.11 -2.88
C TYR A 135 5.18 23.96 -3.92
N PRO A 136 6.11 23.39 -4.70
CA PRO A 136 6.63 22.02 -4.58
C PRO A 136 7.49 21.85 -3.31
N ILE A 137 7.58 20.60 -2.84
CA ILE A 137 8.50 20.25 -1.74
C ILE A 137 9.95 20.52 -2.16
N ALA A 138 10.75 21.02 -1.25
CA ALA A 138 12.17 21.28 -1.47
C ALA A 138 13.00 20.77 -0.28
N THR A 139 14.25 20.42 -0.56
CA THR A 139 15.23 20.12 0.47
C THR A 139 15.70 21.41 1.13
N LEU A 140 15.67 21.47 2.45
CA LEU A 140 16.13 22.61 3.22
C LEU A 140 17.63 22.85 3.03
N SER A 141 18.05 24.11 2.96
CA SER A 141 19.48 24.45 2.92
C SER A 141 20.24 24.02 4.18
N SER A 142 19.53 23.84 5.28
CA SER A 142 20.03 23.32 6.56
C SER A 142 19.88 21.81 6.72
N ALA A 143 19.43 21.10 5.68
CA ALA A 143 19.19 19.67 5.76
C ALA A 143 20.47 18.90 6.18
N PRO A 144 20.33 17.88 7.05
CA PRO A 144 21.44 17.02 7.41
C PRO A 144 22.05 16.31 6.19
N LEU A 145 23.35 16.07 6.20
CA LEU A 145 24.00 15.28 5.15
C LEU A 145 23.32 13.90 5.03
N GLY A 146 22.83 13.58 3.84
CA GLY A 146 22.14 12.32 3.58
C GLY A 146 20.69 12.26 4.11
N GLY A 147 20.08 13.39 4.50
CA GLY A 147 18.74 13.46 5.06
C GLY A 147 17.70 12.82 4.16
N GLU A 148 17.69 13.11 2.84
CA GLU A 148 16.78 12.49 1.89
C GLU A 148 16.89 10.95 1.88
N GLN A 149 18.12 10.43 1.93
CA GLN A 149 18.35 8.99 1.99
C GLN A 149 17.85 8.41 3.32
N MET A 150 18.05 9.12 4.42
CA MET A 150 17.58 8.68 5.75
C MET A 150 16.05 8.66 5.80
N VAL A 151 15.36 9.66 5.25
CA VAL A 151 13.90 9.67 5.14
C VAL A 151 13.42 8.46 4.34
N LYS A 152 14.03 8.19 3.18
CA LYS A 152 13.72 6.99 2.39
C LYS A 152 13.92 5.71 3.20
N MET A 153 15.06 5.56 3.86
CA MET A 153 15.39 4.37 4.66
C MET A 153 14.42 4.18 5.83
N TYR A 154 14.06 5.24 6.54
CA TYR A 154 13.12 5.18 7.65
C TYR A 154 11.71 4.85 7.20
N LEU A 155 11.27 5.38 6.07
CA LEU A 155 9.97 5.03 5.49
C LEU A 155 9.94 3.56 5.05
N GLU A 156 10.92 3.09 4.31
CA GLU A 156 11.02 1.69 3.89
C GLU A 156 11.13 0.73 5.09
N GLU A 157 11.89 1.11 6.13
CA GLU A 157 11.98 0.34 7.38
C GLU A 157 10.61 0.28 8.09
N LEU A 158 9.88 1.40 8.17
CA LEU A 158 8.54 1.45 8.74
C LEU A 158 7.59 0.50 8.00
N LEU A 159 7.57 0.56 6.68
CA LEU A 159 6.74 -0.30 5.83
C LEU A 159 7.07 -1.79 6.05
N ILE A 160 8.35 -2.16 6.12
CA ILE A 160 8.77 -3.53 6.40
C ILE A 160 8.32 -3.97 7.80
N LYS A 161 8.51 -3.11 8.81
CA LYS A 161 8.15 -3.42 10.20
C LYS A 161 6.63 -3.55 10.39
N LEU A 162 5.83 -2.71 9.71
CA LEU A 162 4.38 -2.84 9.69
C LEU A 162 3.97 -4.21 9.12
N LEU A 163 4.52 -4.63 8.01
CA LEU A 163 4.25 -5.97 7.47
C LEU A 163 4.64 -7.08 8.44
N ARG A 164 5.79 -6.94 9.12
CA ARG A 164 6.26 -7.95 10.09
C ARG A 164 5.42 -7.96 11.36
N SER A 165 4.90 -6.81 11.82
CA SER A 165 4.07 -6.75 13.03
C SER A 165 2.71 -7.42 12.81
N GLU A 166 2.15 -7.29 11.63
CA GLU A 166 0.99 -8.08 11.21
C GLU A 166 1.33 -9.59 11.21
N ALA A 167 2.61 -9.92 10.93
CA ALA A 167 3.15 -11.27 10.95
C ALA A 167 3.37 -11.87 12.34
N THR A 168 3.48 -11.13 13.43
CA THR A 168 3.83 -11.63 14.77
C THR A 168 2.65 -11.85 15.72
N GLY A 169 1.43 -11.50 15.31
CA GLY A 169 0.21 -11.79 16.07
C GLY A 169 -0.22 -13.25 15.93
N THR A 170 0.45 -14.18 16.61
CA THR A 170 0.31 -15.65 16.60
C THR A 170 0.88 -16.35 15.36
N SER A 171 1.89 -17.21 15.55
CA SER A 171 2.70 -17.83 14.49
C SER A 171 1.95 -18.76 13.52
N GLU A 172 0.69 -19.06 13.73
CA GLU A 172 -0.17 -19.79 12.77
C GLU A 172 -1.22 -18.91 12.08
N GLY A 173 -1.57 -17.75 12.68
CA GLY A 173 -2.58 -16.84 12.11
C GLY A 173 -2.02 -15.86 11.09
N THR A 174 -0.75 -15.56 11.15
CA THR A 174 -0.17 -14.43 10.42
C THR A 174 0.35 -14.77 9.04
N ASP A 175 0.97 -15.93 8.87
CA ASP A 175 1.27 -16.43 7.53
C ASP A 175 -0.05 -16.55 6.75
N LYS A 176 -1.13 -16.94 7.42
CA LYS A 176 -2.46 -17.03 6.82
C LYS A 176 -3.04 -15.67 6.45
N VAL A 177 -2.93 -14.65 7.30
CA VAL A 177 -3.44 -13.29 7.00
C VAL A 177 -2.65 -12.65 5.85
N ILE A 178 -1.32 -12.81 5.81
CA ILE A 178 -0.48 -12.35 4.70
C ILE A 178 -0.81 -13.14 3.43
N GLU A 179 -0.95 -14.45 3.51
CA GLU A 179 -1.31 -15.33 2.40
C GLU A 179 -2.70 -14.98 1.86
N ASP A 180 -3.68 -14.73 2.72
CA ASP A 180 -5.04 -14.37 2.33
C ASP A 180 -5.09 -12.94 1.73
N SER A 181 -4.39 -11.97 2.30
CA SER A 181 -4.27 -10.62 1.76
C SER A 181 -3.55 -10.60 0.41
N LEU A 182 -2.47 -11.36 0.27
CA LEU A 182 -1.76 -11.51 -1.01
C LEU A 182 -2.65 -12.20 -2.05
N SER A 183 -3.38 -13.23 -1.65
CA SER A 183 -4.34 -13.92 -2.52
C SER A 183 -5.46 -12.98 -2.99
N GLU A 184 -6.01 -12.13 -2.11
CA GLU A 184 -7.01 -11.12 -2.48
C GLU A 184 -6.44 -10.08 -3.45
N SER A 185 -5.21 -9.61 -3.19
CA SER A 185 -4.51 -8.68 -4.08
C SER A 185 -4.28 -9.27 -5.47
N ILE A 186 -3.94 -10.56 -5.56
CA ILE A 186 -3.85 -11.28 -6.84
C ILE A 186 -5.22 -11.35 -7.53
N CYS A 187 -6.31 -11.61 -6.78
CA CYS A 187 -7.65 -11.63 -7.34
C CYS A 187 -8.03 -10.27 -7.96
N ASN A 188 -7.73 -9.17 -7.29
CA ASN A 188 -8.01 -7.83 -7.79
C ASN A 188 -7.15 -7.48 -9.02
N TYR A 189 -5.87 -7.83 -8.99
CA TYR A 189 -4.99 -7.71 -10.16
C TYR A 189 -5.54 -8.43 -11.40
N LEU A 190 -6.09 -9.64 -11.22
CA LEU A 190 -6.68 -10.42 -12.30
C LEU A 190 -8.02 -9.85 -12.80
N LYS A 191 -8.85 -9.31 -11.89
CA LYS A 191 -10.11 -8.64 -12.25
C LYS A 191 -9.89 -7.39 -13.09
N GLU A 192 -8.86 -6.60 -12.75
CA GLU A 192 -8.48 -5.39 -13.51
C GLU A 192 -7.98 -5.72 -14.93
N ARG A 193 -7.58 -6.98 -15.17
CA ARG A 193 -6.96 -7.44 -16.44
C ARG A 193 -7.76 -8.54 -17.13
N LEU A 194 -9.09 -8.46 -17.05
CA LEU A 194 -9.96 -9.45 -17.70
C LEU A 194 -9.80 -9.49 -19.22
N ASN A 195 -9.41 -8.37 -19.84
CA ASN A 195 -9.22 -8.25 -21.28
C ASN A 195 -7.79 -8.56 -21.73
N GLU A 196 -6.93 -9.04 -20.82
CA GLU A 196 -5.53 -9.31 -21.09
C GLU A 196 -5.20 -10.81 -20.92
N ARG A 197 -4.16 -11.26 -21.59
CA ARG A 197 -3.57 -12.57 -21.32
C ARG A 197 -2.57 -12.43 -20.17
N VAL A 198 -2.97 -12.79 -18.96
CA VAL A 198 -2.08 -12.76 -17.81
C VAL A 198 -1.25 -14.04 -17.73
N THR A 199 0.06 -13.89 -17.55
CA THR A 199 1.03 -15.00 -17.35
C THR A 199 1.53 -15.04 -15.90
N LEU A 200 2.03 -16.20 -15.45
CA LEU A 200 2.64 -16.31 -14.12
C LEU A 200 3.90 -15.44 -13.98
N ASP A 201 4.59 -15.12 -15.07
CA ASP A 201 5.73 -14.20 -15.08
C ASP A 201 5.29 -12.79 -14.72
N GLN A 202 4.24 -12.30 -15.36
CA GLN A 202 3.66 -10.99 -15.08
C GLN A 202 3.15 -10.91 -13.62
N VAL A 203 2.50 -11.96 -13.11
CA VAL A 203 2.07 -12.00 -11.70
C VAL A 203 3.29 -12.02 -10.76
N SER A 204 4.31 -12.82 -11.08
CA SER A 204 5.56 -12.90 -10.31
C SER A 204 6.28 -11.56 -10.27
N GLU A 205 6.36 -10.87 -11.39
CA GLU A 205 6.94 -9.53 -11.52
C GLU A 205 6.10 -8.49 -10.77
N ALA A 206 4.77 -8.52 -10.97
CA ALA A 206 3.84 -7.59 -10.33
C ALA A 206 3.81 -7.71 -8.81
N PHE A 207 4.07 -8.88 -8.23
CA PHE A 207 4.05 -9.11 -6.79
C PHE A 207 5.43 -9.32 -6.17
N HIS A 208 6.51 -9.36 -6.97
CA HIS A 208 7.89 -9.62 -6.55
C HIS A 208 8.07 -10.89 -5.69
N PHE A 209 7.25 -11.89 -5.91
CA PHE A 209 7.35 -13.21 -5.32
C PHE A 209 7.69 -14.24 -6.38
N GLY A 210 8.47 -15.25 -6.02
CA GLY A 210 8.74 -16.37 -6.92
C GLY A 210 7.45 -17.11 -7.29
N LYS A 211 7.32 -17.53 -8.56
CA LYS A 211 6.13 -18.20 -9.12
C LYS A 211 5.62 -19.35 -8.25
N SER A 212 6.53 -20.22 -7.78
CA SER A 212 6.16 -21.38 -6.95
C SER A 212 5.45 -20.93 -5.68
N ARG A 213 6.02 -19.95 -4.96
CA ARG A 213 5.43 -19.42 -3.72
C ARG A 213 4.07 -18.77 -3.96
N LEU A 214 3.91 -17.98 -5.03
CA LEU A 214 2.61 -17.39 -5.40
C LEU A 214 1.57 -18.45 -5.70
N CYS A 215 1.94 -19.48 -6.48
CA CYS A 215 1.05 -20.58 -6.80
C CYS A 215 0.62 -21.36 -5.55
N ASP A 216 1.55 -21.64 -4.64
CA ASP A 216 1.27 -22.36 -3.39
C ASP A 216 0.33 -21.57 -2.48
N ILE A 217 0.62 -20.28 -2.25
CA ILE A 217 -0.20 -19.38 -1.44
C ILE A 217 -1.61 -19.27 -2.04
N PHE A 218 -1.70 -18.95 -3.33
CA PHE A 218 -2.98 -18.76 -3.99
C PHE A 218 -3.82 -20.04 -4.02
N LYS A 219 -3.21 -21.19 -4.33
CA LYS A 219 -3.90 -22.49 -4.33
C LYS A 219 -4.37 -22.88 -2.93
N LYS A 220 -3.57 -22.59 -1.90
CA LYS A 220 -3.93 -22.84 -0.49
C LYS A 220 -5.12 -21.98 -0.07
N SER A 221 -5.14 -20.71 -0.47
CA SER A 221 -6.20 -19.73 -0.11
C SER A 221 -7.47 -19.90 -0.96
N ARG A 222 -7.36 -20.15 -2.28
CA ARG A 222 -8.48 -20.15 -3.23
C ARG A 222 -8.87 -21.54 -3.77
N GLY A 223 -8.11 -22.58 -3.45
CA GLY A 223 -8.38 -23.94 -3.91
C GLY A 223 -8.03 -24.21 -5.38
N VAL A 224 -7.69 -23.19 -6.16
CA VAL A 224 -7.41 -23.28 -7.60
C VAL A 224 -6.13 -22.55 -7.96
N SER A 225 -5.56 -22.81 -9.14
CA SER A 225 -4.39 -22.06 -9.61
C SER A 225 -4.74 -20.64 -10.05
N ILE A 226 -3.77 -19.73 -10.02
CA ILE A 226 -3.92 -18.32 -10.44
C ILE A 226 -4.49 -18.23 -11.86
N ILE A 227 -3.92 -18.98 -12.80
CA ILE A 227 -4.37 -18.97 -14.21
C ILE A 227 -5.78 -19.56 -14.35
N HIS A 228 -6.09 -20.64 -13.63
CA HIS A 228 -7.42 -21.21 -13.64
C HIS A 228 -8.46 -20.23 -13.09
N TYR A 229 -8.14 -19.54 -12.02
CA TYR A 229 -9.00 -18.50 -11.45
C TYR A 229 -9.25 -17.35 -12.46
N HIS A 230 -8.20 -16.90 -13.17
CA HIS A 230 -8.34 -15.87 -14.20
C HIS A 230 -9.25 -16.32 -15.35
N ILE A 231 -9.10 -17.58 -15.81
CA ILE A 231 -9.99 -18.15 -16.83
C ILE A 231 -11.44 -18.19 -16.31
N THR A 232 -11.66 -18.57 -15.05
CA THR A 232 -13.00 -18.59 -14.45
C THR A 232 -13.63 -17.19 -14.44
N LEU A 233 -12.87 -16.16 -14.06
CA LEU A 233 -13.34 -14.77 -14.11
C LEU A 233 -13.72 -14.34 -15.52
N LYS A 234 -12.92 -14.65 -16.55
CA LYS A 234 -13.26 -14.40 -17.96
C LYS A 234 -14.53 -15.10 -18.39
N MET A 235 -14.72 -16.36 -17.97
CA MET A 235 -15.92 -17.12 -18.29
C MET A 235 -17.18 -16.57 -17.62
N GLU A 236 -17.07 -16.08 -16.39
CA GLU A 236 -18.20 -15.41 -15.72
C GLU A 236 -18.55 -14.08 -16.39
N GLU A 237 -17.55 -13.29 -16.80
CA GLU A 237 -17.76 -12.07 -17.54
C GLU A 237 -18.37 -12.35 -18.94
N ALA A 238 -17.91 -13.38 -19.64
CA ALA A 238 -18.50 -13.80 -20.92
C ALA A 238 -19.98 -14.17 -20.76
N LYS A 239 -20.33 -14.94 -19.71
CA LYS A 239 -21.74 -15.29 -19.41
C LYS A 239 -22.58 -14.04 -19.12
N ARG A 240 -22.02 -13.06 -18.41
CA ARG A 240 -22.68 -11.77 -18.13
C ARG A 240 -22.98 -11.02 -19.41
N LEU A 241 -21.97 -10.86 -20.29
CA LEU A 241 -22.11 -10.17 -21.58
C LEU A 241 -23.12 -10.85 -22.51
N LEU A 242 -23.16 -12.20 -22.54
CA LEU A 242 -24.15 -12.97 -23.31
C LEU A 242 -25.57 -12.73 -22.79
N ARG A 243 -25.78 -12.67 -21.48
CA ARG A 243 -27.11 -12.39 -20.89
C ARG A 243 -27.61 -11.00 -21.18
N GLU A 244 -26.72 -10.02 -21.33
CA GLU A 244 -27.08 -8.66 -21.72
C GLU A 244 -27.54 -8.54 -23.18
N GLY A 245 -27.22 -9.54 -24.01
CA GLY A 245 -27.73 -9.68 -25.36
C GLY A 245 -27.25 -8.61 -26.35
N ARG A 246 -26.23 -7.83 -25.99
CA ARG A 246 -25.72 -6.70 -26.80
C ARG A 246 -24.49 -7.07 -27.64
N THR A 247 -23.89 -8.23 -27.37
CA THR A 247 -22.61 -8.68 -27.96
C THR A 247 -22.75 -10.14 -28.40
N ASN A 248 -22.18 -10.50 -29.55
CA ASN A 248 -22.13 -11.88 -30.00
C ASN A 248 -20.92 -12.64 -29.48
N VAL A 249 -20.91 -13.96 -29.63
CA VAL A 249 -19.82 -14.83 -29.10
C VAL A 249 -18.45 -14.45 -29.67
N PHE A 250 -18.38 -14.06 -30.94
CA PHE A 250 -17.13 -13.69 -31.59
C PHE A 250 -16.57 -12.41 -30.97
N GLU A 251 -17.38 -11.37 -30.83
CA GLU A 251 -16.98 -10.10 -30.18
C GLU A 251 -16.54 -10.29 -28.73
N ILE A 252 -17.20 -11.20 -28.00
CA ILE A 252 -16.81 -11.53 -26.62
C ILE A 252 -15.46 -12.23 -26.60
N SER A 253 -15.18 -13.14 -27.55
CA SER A 253 -13.91 -13.85 -27.63
C SER A 253 -12.73 -12.94 -28.00
N GLU A 254 -12.96 -11.88 -28.78
CA GLU A 254 -11.96 -10.87 -29.10
C GLU A 254 -11.70 -9.91 -27.92
N ARG A 255 -12.71 -9.72 -27.08
CA ARG A 255 -12.64 -8.81 -25.94
C ARG A 255 -11.98 -9.43 -24.71
N LEU A 256 -12.15 -10.73 -24.48
CA LEU A 256 -11.69 -11.46 -23.28
C LEU A 256 -10.52 -12.39 -23.58
#